data_4f6c8a65573a534da743b4d74cdd6480
#
_entry.id   4f6c8a65573a534da743b4d74cdd6480
#
_cell.length_a   1.000
_cell.length_b   1.000
_cell.length_c   1.000
_cell.angle_alpha   90.00
_cell.angle_beta   90.00
_cell.angle_gamma   90.00
#
_symmetry.space_group_name_H-M   'P 1'
#
loop_
_entity.id
_entity.type
_entity.pdbx_description
1 polymer ?
#
loop_
_entity_poly.entity_id
_entity_poly.type
_entity_poly.pdbx_seq_one_letter_code
_entity_poly.pdbx_strand_id
1 'polypeptide(L)'
;MSLPAIQYTVHAADLDGHRYEVTLRIANPNPAGQVLRMPAWIPGSYLIRDFSKHIETIAAFSVTDTAETELQLERIDNDTWKLLQVDLGSVVEVRTTVYAFDTSVRTAYLDSERGFFNPSSLCLAVEGQTHLPTALAIAPIGTWSVQTTLSRVKTDAAGFGFYLAPNYDALLDHPVALGHFQTINWKSRGTPHSMVIQGCLQEVDRQRLATDLSAICESIVDLFEPKAKQAPFQRYLFLVNAVLSGYGGLEHADSTALLCNRDHLPQHGLPLHEDGYREFLGLCSHEYIHAWLVKRIQPKAFQPYDLQVRNHTRLLWLFEGFTSYYDDLQLLRSKRIALQSYLDLVAKNWNMVLRGPGRHKQSVADSSFDAWTKYYQADEHTPNAVVSYYAKGALIALGLDLLIRVQTRQRKSLDTVMQLLWATHGKTQEGLAEDGFERI
;
A
#
# COMPACT_ATOMS: atom_id res chain seq x y z
N MET A 1 10.16 2.26 -28.68
CA MET A 1 10.84 1.47 -27.65
C MET A 1 10.34 0.04 -27.79
N SER A 2 11.22 -0.96 -27.76
CA SER A 2 10.85 -2.36 -27.62
C SER A 2 10.21 -2.58 -26.24
N LEU A 3 9.19 -3.40 -26.15
CA LEU A 3 8.60 -3.79 -24.86
C LEU A 3 9.57 -4.64 -24.04
N PRO A 4 9.52 -4.60 -22.69
CA PRO A 4 10.34 -5.45 -21.82
C PRO A 4 10.14 -6.94 -22.09
N ALA A 5 11.12 -7.76 -21.63
CA ALA A 5 11.06 -9.21 -21.75
C ALA A 5 9.91 -9.82 -20.90
N ILE A 6 9.53 -9.18 -19.81
CA ILE A 6 8.43 -9.58 -18.93
C ILE A 6 7.25 -8.63 -19.15
N GLN A 7 6.10 -9.17 -19.56
CA GLN A 7 4.90 -8.38 -19.84
C GLN A 7 3.69 -9.07 -19.25
N TYR A 8 2.86 -8.32 -18.55
CA TYR A 8 1.54 -8.75 -18.09
C TYR A 8 0.47 -8.03 -18.90
N THR A 9 -0.59 -8.74 -19.24
CA THR A 9 -1.83 -8.16 -19.75
C THR A 9 -2.96 -8.56 -18.82
N VAL A 10 -3.66 -7.59 -18.26
CA VAL A 10 -4.81 -7.79 -17.37
C VAL A 10 -6.07 -7.41 -18.12
N HIS A 11 -7.02 -8.32 -18.15
CA HIS A 11 -8.34 -8.18 -18.73
C HIS A 11 -9.42 -8.48 -17.69
N ALA A 12 -10.38 -7.58 -17.49
CA ALA A 12 -11.57 -7.86 -16.68
C ALA A 12 -12.54 -8.68 -17.53
N ALA A 13 -12.39 -9.99 -17.50
CA ALA A 13 -13.04 -10.91 -18.44
C ALA A 13 -14.50 -11.17 -18.10
N ASP A 14 -14.83 -11.22 -16.81
CA ASP A 14 -16.18 -11.52 -16.33
C ASP A 14 -16.50 -10.63 -15.11
N LEU A 15 -17.26 -9.56 -15.35
CA LEU A 15 -17.60 -8.59 -14.31
C LEU A 15 -18.58 -9.18 -13.28
N ASP A 16 -19.54 -9.97 -13.72
CA ASP A 16 -20.56 -10.58 -12.86
C ASP A 16 -20.01 -11.80 -12.10
N GLY A 17 -19.08 -12.53 -12.72
CA GLY A 17 -18.37 -13.64 -12.11
C GLY A 17 -17.08 -13.22 -11.38
N HIS A 18 -16.76 -11.92 -11.35
CA HIS A 18 -15.62 -11.37 -10.62
C HIS A 18 -14.26 -11.92 -11.04
N ARG A 19 -13.99 -12.04 -12.36
CA ARG A 19 -12.79 -12.69 -12.89
C ARG A 19 -11.93 -11.75 -13.70
N TYR A 20 -10.65 -11.69 -13.32
CA TYR A 20 -9.59 -11.19 -14.18
C TYR A 20 -8.94 -12.35 -14.93
N GLU A 21 -8.67 -12.15 -16.22
CA GLU A 21 -7.72 -12.94 -16.97
C GLU A 21 -6.39 -12.21 -17.04
N VAL A 22 -5.31 -12.91 -16.72
CA VAL A 22 -3.96 -12.37 -16.77
C VAL A 22 -3.11 -13.22 -17.70
N THR A 23 -2.50 -12.58 -18.70
CA THR A 23 -1.49 -13.20 -19.57
C THR A 23 -0.12 -12.66 -19.19
N LEU A 24 0.76 -13.53 -18.69
CA LEU A 24 2.18 -13.26 -18.49
C LEU A 24 2.96 -13.74 -19.69
N ARG A 25 3.63 -12.83 -20.41
CA ARG A 25 4.52 -13.12 -21.53
C ARG A 25 5.98 -13.02 -21.09
N ILE A 26 6.75 -14.08 -21.31
CA ILE A 26 8.17 -14.21 -20.98
C ILE A 26 8.94 -14.40 -22.26
N ALA A 27 9.71 -13.37 -22.70
CA ALA A 27 10.44 -13.43 -23.94
C ALA A 27 11.69 -14.31 -23.88
N ASN A 28 12.30 -14.47 -22.71
CA ASN A 28 13.52 -15.25 -22.48
C ASN A 28 13.33 -16.17 -21.26
N PRO A 29 12.48 -17.20 -21.33
CA PRO A 29 12.30 -18.13 -20.23
C PRO A 29 13.57 -18.95 -19.98
N ASN A 30 13.75 -19.43 -18.74
CA ASN A 30 14.85 -20.30 -18.39
C ASN A 30 14.69 -21.68 -19.09
N PRO A 31 15.58 -22.08 -20.01
CA PRO A 31 15.45 -23.34 -20.74
C PRO A 31 15.57 -24.60 -19.83
N ALA A 32 16.20 -24.49 -18.66
CA ALA A 32 16.28 -25.59 -17.68
C ALA A 32 14.99 -25.75 -16.86
N GLY A 33 13.95 -24.97 -17.20
CA GLY A 33 12.69 -24.90 -16.51
C GLY A 33 12.49 -23.53 -15.84
N GLN A 34 11.36 -22.87 -16.15
CA GLN A 34 11.04 -21.57 -15.58
C GLN A 34 10.14 -21.74 -14.37
N VAL A 35 10.58 -21.23 -13.22
CA VAL A 35 9.78 -21.18 -11.99
C VAL A 35 8.99 -19.89 -11.94
N LEU A 36 7.73 -20.01 -11.57
CA LEU A 36 6.76 -18.93 -11.39
C LEU A 36 6.23 -18.97 -9.96
N ARG A 37 6.12 -17.82 -9.31
CA ARG A 37 5.60 -17.75 -7.92
C ARG A 37 4.55 -16.67 -7.77
N MET A 38 3.46 -17.00 -7.07
CA MET A 38 2.51 -16.00 -6.59
C MET A 38 2.97 -15.48 -5.25
N PRO A 39 3.00 -14.15 -4.99
CA PRO A 39 3.24 -13.63 -3.66
C PRO A 39 2.27 -14.22 -2.64
N ALA A 40 2.73 -14.58 -1.45
CA ALA A 40 1.87 -15.05 -0.37
C ALA A 40 1.27 -13.89 0.44
N TRP A 41 1.87 -12.71 0.39
CA TRP A 41 1.44 -11.50 1.10
C TRP A 41 1.84 -10.22 0.35
N ILE A 42 1.43 -9.07 0.85
CA ILE A 42 1.75 -7.75 0.31
C ILE A 42 2.40 -6.88 1.40
N PRO A 43 3.49 -6.13 1.13
CA PRO A 43 4.07 -5.15 2.05
C PRO A 43 3.03 -4.15 2.57
N GLY A 44 3.10 -3.83 3.86
CA GLY A 44 2.09 -3.04 4.57
C GLY A 44 0.99 -3.88 5.25
N SER A 45 0.89 -5.17 4.92
CA SER A 45 -0.10 -6.07 5.51
C SER A 45 0.55 -7.34 6.05
N TYR A 46 0.77 -7.39 7.34
CA TYR A 46 1.50 -8.47 8.03
C TYR A 46 0.65 -9.73 8.25
N LEU A 47 0.08 -10.24 7.16
CA LEU A 47 -0.75 -11.43 7.10
C LEU A 47 -0.45 -12.22 5.83
N ILE A 48 -0.20 -13.52 5.96
CA ILE A 48 -0.18 -14.43 4.80
C ILE A 48 -1.60 -14.53 4.26
N ARG A 49 -1.78 -14.15 3.01
CA ARG A 49 -3.09 -14.04 2.35
C ARG A 49 -3.35 -15.17 1.39
N ASP A 50 -2.28 -15.90 0.98
CA ASP A 50 -2.37 -17.01 0.03
C ASP A 50 -3.11 -16.59 -1.26
N PHE A 51 -2.61 -15.55 -1.95
CA PHE A 51 -3.27 -15.01 -3.15
C PHE A 51 -3.49 -16.07 -4.22
N SER A 52 -2.64 -17.08 -4.28
CA SER A 52 -2.76 -18.24 -5.19
C SER A 52 -4.07 -19.03 -5.05
N LYS A 53 -4.74 -18.95 -3.89
CA LYS A 53 -6.05 -19.60 -3.67
C LYS A 53 -7.15 -19.07 -4.62
N HIS A 54 -6.95 -17.87 -5.18
CA HIS A 54 -7.88 -17.23 -6.10
C HIS A 54 -7.62 -17.56 -7.57
N ILE A 55 -6.53 -18.24 -7.89
CA ILE A 55 -6.25 -18.73 -9.25
C ILE A 55 -7.17 -19.93 -9.53
N GLU A 56 -8.17 -19.74 -10.40
CA GLU A 56 -9.10 -20.80 -10.79
C GLU A 56 -8.48 -21.70 -11.87
N THR A 57 -7.77 -21.10 -12.83
CA THR A 57 -7.08 -21.80 -13.90
C THR A 57 -5.69 -21.23 -14.14
N ILE A 58 -4.76 -22.10 -14.53
CA ILE A 58 -3.43 -21.72 -15.00
C ILE A 58 -3.00 -22.66 -16.11
N ALA A 59 -2.55 -22.11 -17.23
CA ALA A 59 -2.01 -22.86 -18.36
C ALA A 59 -0.83 -22.10 -18.97
N ALA A 60 0.10 -22.81 -19.59
CA ALA A 60 1.28 -22.23 -20.22
C ALA A 60 1.42 -22.69 -21.66
N PHE A 61 1.90 -21.80 -22.53
CA PHE A 61 2.02 -22.02 -23.95
C PHE A 61 3.36 -21.52 -24.48
N SER A 62 3.98 -22.27 -25.36
CA SER A 62 5.04 -21.77 -26.23
C SER A 62 4.39 -21.09 -27.42
N VAL A 63 4.73 -19.84 -27.68
CA VAL A 63 4.09 -19.01 -28.68
C VAL A 63 5.11 -18.59 -29.74
N THR A 64 4.76 -18.85 -31.01
CA THR A 64 5.47 -18.36 -32.18
C THR A 64 4.52 -17.52 -33.06
N ASP A 65 5.01 -16.89 -34.12
CA ASP A 65 4.17 -16.10 -35.01
C ASP A 65 3.05 -16.92 -35.69
N THR A 66 3.17 -18.25 -35.76
CA THR A 66 2.30 -19.11 -36.53
C THR A 66 1.65 -20.25 -35.73
N ALA A 67 2.10 -20.51 -34.52
CA ALA A 67 1.64 -21.64 -33.72
C ALA A 67 1.69 -21.37 -32.23
N GLU A 68 0.79 -22.02 -31.52
CA GLU A 68 0.74 -22.08 -30.07
C GLU A 68 0.76 -23.57 -29.66
N THR A 69 1.63 -23.90 -28.69
CA THR A 69 1.75 -25.28 -28.20
C THR A 69 1.68 -25.24 -26.68
N GLU A 70 0.77 -25.99 -26.08
CA GLU A 70 0.64 -26.11 -24.64
C GLU A 70 1.89 -26.75 -24.03
N LEU A 71 2.39 -26.16 -22.93
CA LEU A 71 3.55 -26.61 -22.20
C LEU A 71 3.13 -27.28 -20.89
N GLN A 72 3.90 -28.30 -20.50
CA GLN A 72 3.69 -28.95 -19.22
C GLN A 72 4.09 -28.03 -18.06
N LEU A 73 3.12 -27.73 -17.22
CA LEU A 73 3.27 -26.90 -16.00
C LEU A 73 3.05 -27.79 -14.79
N GLU A 74 4.08 -27.95 -13.95
CA GLU A 74 4.03 -28.69 -12.71
C GLU A 74 3.76 -27.73 -11.55
N ARG A 75 2.80 -28.06 -10.68
CA ARG A 75 2.57 -27.35 -9.42
C ARG A 75 3.49 -27.94 -8.36
N ILE A 76 4.44 -27.13 -7.85
CA ILE A 76 5.44 -27.55 -6.87
C ILE A 76 4.89 -27.46 -5.43
N ASP A 77 4.15 -26.38 -5.16
CA ASP A 77 3.47 -26.14 -3.88
C ASP A 77 2.21 -25.28 -4.09
N ASN A 78 1.71 -24.63 -3.03
CA ASN A 78 0.46 -23.85 -3.10
C ASN A 78 0.55 -22.64 -4.00
N ASP A 79 1.71 -22.02 -4.13
CA ASP A 79 1.92 -20.75 -4.84
C ASP A 79 3.07 -20.76 -5.86
N THR A 80 3.62 -21.95 -6.14
CA THR A 80 4.77 -22.14 -7.03
C THR A 80 4.48 -23.14 -8.14
N TRP A 81 4.77 -22.75 -9.38
CA TRP A 81 4.66 -23.57 -10.59
C TRP A 81 5.98 -23.61 -11.33
N LYS A 82 6.24 -24.69 -12.05
CA LYS A 82 7.45 -24.89 -12.85
C LYS A 82 7.10 -25.39 -14.24
N LEU A 83 7.55 -24.68 -15.26
CA LEU A 83 7.62 -25.16 -16.62
C LEU A 83 8.75 -26.18 -16.73
N LEU A 84 8.46 -27.41 -17.14
CA LEU A 84 9.45 -28.49 -17.12
C LEU A 84 10.44 -28.43 -18.27
N GLN A 85 9.97 -28.04 -19.46
CA GLN A 85 10.78 -27.89 -20.66
C GLN A 85 10.37 -26.62 -21.41
N VAL A 86 11.36 -25.87 -21.81
CA VAL A 86 11.18 -24.65 -22.60
C VAL A 86 12.27 -24.62 -23.67
N ASP A 87 11.86 -24.53 -24.93
CA ASP A 87 12.83 -24.45 -26.04
C ASP A 87 13.65 -23.17 -25.98
N LEU A 88 14.94 -23.27 -26.27
CA LEU A 88 15.82 -22.14 -26.28
C LEU A 88 15.37 -21.08 -27.30
N GLY A 89 15.17 -19.85 -26.85
CA GLY A 89 14.71 -18.74 -27.69
C GLY A 89 13.19 -18.70 -27.94
N SER A 90 12.40 -19.60 -27.30
CA SER A 90 10.96 -19.53 -27.36
C SER A 90 10.41 -18.38 -26.51
N VAL A 91 9.24 -17.90 -26.86
CA VAL A 91 8.43 -17.02 -26.02
C VAL A 91 7.38 -17.87 -25.32
N VAL A 92 7.23 -17.67 -24.02
CA VAL A 92 6.22 -18.35 -23.22
C VAL A 92 5.13 -17.38 -22.82
N GLU A 93 3.88 -17.81 -22.94
CA GLU A 93 2.72 -17.17 -22.33
C GLU A 93 2.14 -18.07 -21.25
N VAL A 94 1.92 -17.50 -20.06
CA VAL A 94 1.21 -18.14 -18.96
C VAL A 94 -0.10 -17.39 -18.75
N ARG A 95 -1.21 -18.09 -18.83
CA ARG A 95 -2.56 -17.53 -18.70
C ARG A 95 -3.20 -18.01 -17.42
N THR A 96 -3.69 -17.08 -16.63
CA THR A 96 -4.40 -17.37 -15.38
C THR A 96 -5.77 -16.70 -15.39
N THR A 97 -6.76 -17.38 -14.80
CA THR A 97 -8.04 -16.79 -14.41
C THR A 97 -8.04 -16.64 -12.90
N VAL A 98 -8.26 -15.40 -12.43
CA VAL A 98 -8.18 -15.07 -11.00
C VAL A 98 -9.53 -14.51 -10.54
N TYR A 99 -10.13 -15.15 -9.53
CA TYR A 99 -11.32 -14.65 -8.85
C TYR A 99 -10.96 -13.44 -7.96
N ALA A 100 -11.78 -12.38 -8.02
CA ALA A 100 -11.45 -11.08 -7.44
C ALA A 100 -12.69 -10.43 -6.80
N PHE A 101 -13.03 -10.79 -5.57
CA PHE A 101 -14.16 -10.21 -4.84
C PHE A 101 -13.82 -9.89 -3.37
N ASP A 102 -12.58 -9.51 -3.10
CA ASP A 102 -12.14 -9.04 -1.79
C ASP A 102 -12.28 -7.51 -1.73
N THR A 103 -13.11 -7.02 -0.82
CA THR A 103 -13.41 -5.58 -0.66
C THR A 103 -12.31 -4.80 0.04
N SER A 104 -11.29 -5.47 0.58
CA SER A 104 -10.15 -4.79 1.24
C SER A 104 -9.25 -4.09 0.21
N VAL A 105 -8.40 -3.19 0.69
CA VAL A 105 -7.38 -2.51 -0.14
C VAL A 105 -6.14 -3.37 -0.42
N ARG A 106 -6.15 -4.66 -0.06
CA ARG A 106 -4.95 -5.52 -0.01
C ARG A 106 -4.90 -6.61 -1.06
N THR A 107 -5.96 -6.82 -1.82
CA THR A 107 -6.08 -7.91 -2.80
C THR A 107 -6.60 -7.40 -4.15
N ALA A 108 -7.55 -8.14 -4.77
CA ALA A 108 -8.22 -7.74 -5.98
C ALA A 108 -9.75 -7.77 -5.81
N TYR A 109 -10.42 -6.87 -6.50
CA TYR A 109 -11.87 -6.75 -6.57
C TYR A 109 -12.32 -6.42 -7.99
N LEU A 110 -13.43 -7.03 -8.43
CA LEU A 110 -14.06 -6.74 -9.70
C LEU A 110 -15.56 -6.97 -9.60
N ASP A 111 -16.35 -6.02 -10.08
CA ASP A 111 -17.78 -6.15 -10.34
C ASP A 111 -18.20 -5.31 -11.54
N SER A 112 -19.50 -5.15 -11.79
CA SER A 112 -20.03 -4.34 -12.89
C SER A 112 -19.83 -2.82 -12.73
N GLU A 113 -19.44 -2.34 -11.55
CA GLU A 113 -19.28 -0.92 -11.26
C GLU A 113 -17.81 -0.49 -11.13
N ARG A 114 -16.94 -1.38 -10.63
CA ARG A 114 -15.53 -1.05 -10.37
C ARG A 114 -14.60 -2.26 -10.44
N GLY A 115 -13.35 -1.98 -10.70
CA GLY A 115 -12.24 -2.91 -10.52
C GLY A 115 -11.15 -2.30 -9.64
N PHE A 116 -10.45 -3.15 -8.92
CA PHE A 116 -9.25 -2.80 -8.16
C PHE A 116 -8.33 -4.00 -8.07
N PHE A 117 -7.04 -3.80 -8.16
CA PHE A 117 -6.08 -4.84 -7.82
C PHE A 117 -4.73 -4.27 -7.38
N ASN A 118 -4.12 -4.97 -6.45
CA ASN A 118 -2.68 -4.91 -6.25
C ASN A 118 -2.05 -5.95 -7.17
N PRO A 119 -1.00 -5.63 -7.92
CA PRO A 119 -0.36 -6.61 -8.81
C PRO A 119 0.12 -7.88 -8.07
N SER A 120 0.41 -7.80 -6.77
CA SER A 120 0.72 -8.96 -5.91
C SER A 120 -0.38 -10.03 -5.89
N SER A 121 -1.63 -9.69 -6.19
CA SER A 121 -2.76 -10.62 -6.21
C SER A 121 -3.08 -11.16 -7.61
N LEU A 122 -2.42 -10.67 -8.67
CA LEU A 122 -2.68 -11.08 -10.07
C LEU A 122 -1.42 -11.51 -10.82
N CYS A 123 -0.26 -10.93 -10.52
CA CYS A 123 0.94 -11.06 -11.32
C CYS A 123 1.92 -12.07 -10.71
N LEU A 124 2.17 -13.16 -11.40
CA LEU A 124 3.18 -14.17 -10.99
C LEU A 124 4.59 -13.61 -11.14
N ALA A 125 5.44 -13.78 -10.14
CA ALA A 125 6.87 -13.52 -10.24
C ALA A 125 7.55 -14.52 -11.19
N VAL A 126 8.43 -14.04 -12.06
CA VAL A 126 9.30 -14.87 -12.91
C VAL A 126 10.63 -15.03 -12.19
N GLU A 127 10.89 -16.19 -11.58
CA GLU A 127 12.10 -16.42 -10.79
C GLU A 127 13.35 -16.22 -11.63
N GLY A 128 14.34 -15.52 -11.05
CA GLY A 128 15.58 -15.14 -11.72
C GLY A 128 15.45 -13.89 -12.62
N GLN A 129 14.24 -13.36 -12.85
CA GLN A 129 14.00 -12.21 -13.72
C GLN A 129 13.22 -11.06 -13.04
N THR A 130 12.97 -11.14 -11.74
CA THR A 130 12.25 -10.11 -10.99
C THR A 130 12.94 -8.73 -10.99
N HIS A 131 14.25 -8.69 -11.22
CA HIS A 131 15.04 -7.46 -11.34
C HIS A 131 14.91 -6.74 -12.68
N LEU A 132 14.29 -7.38 -13.68
CA LEU A 132 14.14 -6.81 -15.02
C LEU A 132 12.97 -5.82 -15.11
N PRO A 133 13.06 -4.81 -16.00
CA PRO A 133 11.92 -3.97 -16.33
C PRO A 133 10.73 -4.82 -16.78
N THR A 134 9.56 -4.42 -16.32
CA THR A 134 8.31 -5.16 -16.50
C THR A 134 7.23 -4.25 -17.05
N ALA A 135 6.50 -4.70 -18.08
CA ALA A 135 5.35 -3.98 -18.61
C ALA A 135 4.05 -4.54 -18.05
N LEU A 136 3.08 -3.65 -17.80
CA LEU A 136 1.69 -3.99 -17.49
C LEU A 136 0.78 -3.36 -18.56
N ALA A 137 0.05 -4.18 -19.29
CA ALA A 137 -1.02 -3.75 -20.16
C ALA A 137 -2.37 -3.95 -19.46
N ILE A 138 -3.25 -2.94 -19.55
CA ILE A 138 -4.62 -3.02 -19.03
C ILE A 138 -5.56 -2.90 -20.21
N ALA A 139 -6.36 -3.95 -20.43
CA ALA A 139 -7.31 -4.01 -21.52
C ALA A 139 -8.52 -3.07 -21.29
N PRO A 140 -9.06 -2.44 -22.34
CA PRO A 140 -10.20 -1.54 -22.21
C PRO A 140 -11.46 -2.23 -21.68
N ILE A 141 -12.21 -1.50 -20.83
CA ILE A 141 -13.48 -1.95 -20.26
C ILE A 141 -14.52 -0.85 -20.44
N GLY A 142 -15.44 -1.02 -21.36
CA GLY A 142 -16.56 -0.09 -21.57
C GLY A 142 -16.15 1.38 -21.55
N THR A 143 -16.78 2.16 -20.66
CA THR A 143 -16.52 3.61 -20.47
C THR A 143 -15.65 3.91 -19.21
N TRP A 144 -15.04 2.89 -18.64
CA TRP A 144 -14.21 3.04 -17.43
C TRP A 144 -12.90 3.78 -17.74
N SER A 145 -12.22 4.17 -16.68
CA SER A 145 -10.87 4.74 -16.73
C SER A 145 -9.94 4.02 -15.75
N VAL A 146 -8.64 4.18 -15.97
CA VAL A 146 -7.57 3.58 -15.17
C VAL A 146 -6.90 4.63 -14.32
N GLN A 147 -6.73 4.33 -13.03
CA GLN A 147 -6.00 5.17 -12.08
C GLN A 147 -4.88 4.37 -11.41
N THR A 148 -3.66 4.81 -11.62
CA THR A 148 -2.44 4.24 -11.04
C THR A 148 -1.30 5.25 -11.14
N THR A 149 -0.25 5.09 -10.31
CA THR A 149 0.97 5.88 -10.41
C THR A 149 2.03 5.25 -11.32
N LEU A 150 1.81 4.04 -11.85
CA LEU A 150 2.70 3.45 -12.86
C LEU A 150 3.00 4.41 -14.02
N SER A 151 4.24 4.35 -14.50
CA SER A 151 4.67 5.18 -15.64
C SER A 151 3.97 4.77 -16.93
N ARG A 152 3.22 5.70 -17.55
CA ARG A 152 2.53 5.49 -18.83
C ARG A 152 3.53 5.43 -19.97
N VAL A 153 3.41 4.41 -20.82
CA VAL A 153 4.21 4.27 -22.06
C VAL A 153 3.36 4.56 -23.28
N LYS A 154 2.24 3.86 -23.41
CA LYS A 154 1.29 4.02 -24.51
C LYS A 154 -0.11 3.71 -23.99
N THR A 155 -0.86 4.74 -23.63
CA THR A 155 -2.23 4.62 -23.14
C THR A 155 -3.17 5.51 -23.93
N ASP A 156 -4.46 5.14 -23.98
CA ASP A 156 -5.51 6.01 -24.45
C ASP A 156 -5.84 7.12 -23.44
N ALA A 157 -6.85 7.94 -23.75
CA ALA A 157 -7.28 9.06 -22.89
C ALA A 157 -7.88 8.57 -21.56
N ALA A 158 -8.50 7.37 -21.53
CA ALA A 158 -9.06 6.75 -20.33
C ALA A 158 -7.97 6.06 -19.47
N GLY A 159 -6.77 5.90 -20.00
CA GLY A 159 -5.64 5.27 -19.31
C GLY A 159 -5.44 3.79 -19.62
N PHE A 160 -6.24 3.19 -20.49
CA PHE A 160 -6.01 1.81 -20.92
C PHE A 160 -4.80 1.71 -21.85
N GLY A 161 -4.04 0.63 -21.75
CA GLY A 161 -2.84 0.38 -22.52
C GLY A 161 -1.64 0.00 -21.66
N PHE A 162 -0.43 0.43 -22.06
CA PHE A 162 0.83 -0.05 -21.53
C PHE A 162 1.43 0.91 -20.49
N TYR A 163 1.86 0.32 -19.37
CA TYR A 163 2.61 0.93 -18.29
C TYR A 163 3.94 0.22 -18.09
N LEU A 164 4.89 0.86 -17.42
CA LEU A 164 6.22 0.32 -17.16
C LEU A 164 6.59 0.44 -15.68
N ALA A 165 7.09 -0.64 -15.11
CA ALA A 165 7.79 -0.67 -13.83
C ALA A 165 9.27 -1.02 -14.05
N PRO A 166 10.20 -0.47 -13.26
CA PRO A 166 11.65 -0.76 -13.40
C PRO A 166 12.00 -2.21 -13.03
N ASN A 167 11.19 -2.86 -12.23
CA ASN A 167 11.33 -4.25 -11.80
C ASN A 167 9.99 -4.77 -11.24
N TYR A 168 9.97 -6.03 -10.82
CA TYR A 168 8.77 -6.67 -10.26
C TYR A 168 8.33 -6.06 -8.93
N ASP A 169 9.26 -5.77 -8.00
CA ASP A 169 8.92 -5.16 -6.71
C ASP A 169 8.26 -3.79 -6.89
N ALA A 170 8.77 -2.99 -7.81
CA ALA A 170 8.15 -1.71 -8.16
C ALA A 170 6.78 -1.89 -8.83
N LEU A 171 6.55 -2.96 -9.62
CA LEU A 171 5.23 -3.28 -10.14
C LEU A 171 4.24 -3.53 -9.00
N LEU A 172 4.64 -4.34 -8.01
CA LEU A 172 3.78 -4.69 -6.87
C LEU A 172 3.39 -3.46 -6.01
N ASP A 173 4.22 -2.43 -6.00
CA ASP A 173 3.99 -1.21 -5.21
C ASP A 173 3.10 -0.17 -5.92
N HIS A 174 2.40 -0.57 -6.99
CA HIS A 174 1.53 0.31 -7.76
C HIS A 174 0.15 -0.31 -7.95
N PRO A 175 -0.79 -0.06 -7.03
CA PRO A 175 -2.18 -0.51 -7.18
C PRO A 175 -2.83 0.13 -8.41
N VAL A 176 -3.84 -0.56 -8.92
CA VAL A 176 -4.64 -0.12 -10.06
C VAL A 176 -6.10 -0.09 -9.67
N ALA A 177 -6.75 1.04 -9.90
CA ALA A 177 -8.21 1.17 -9.79
C ALA A 177 -8.83 1.41 -11.16
N LEU A 178 -9.98 0.80 -11.39
CA LEU A 178 -10.74 0.80 -12.64
C LEU A 178 -12.17 1.24 -12.37
N GLY A 179 -12.76 2.04 -13.28
CA GLY A 179 -14.15 2.46 -13.17
C GLY A 179 -14.36 3.95 -13.41
N HIS A 180 -15.43 4.49 -12.82
CA HIS A 180 -15.76 5.91 -12.84
C HIS A 180 -15.37 6.55 -11.52
N PHE A 181 -14.72 7.73 -11.60
CA PHE A 181 -14.18 8.40 -10.43
C PHE A 181 -14.63 9.86 -10.32
N GLN A 182 -14.86 10.29 -9.08
CA GLN A 182 -14.78 11.70 -8.76
C GLN A 182 -13.31 12.05 -8.49
N THR A 183 -12.76 13.00 -9.25
CA THR A 183 -11.33 13.33 -9.19
C THR A 183 -11.12 14.70 -8.58
N ILE A 184 -10.15 14.79 -7.67
CA ILE A 184 -9.71 16.02 -7.01
C ILE A 184 -8.21 16.15 -7.25
N ASN A 185 -7.77 17.34 -7.66
CA ASN A 185 -6.37 17.63 -7.91
C ASN A 185 -5.92 18.86 -7.12
N TRP A 186 -4.72 18.79 -6.55
CA TRP A 186 -4.07 19.91 -5.87
C TRP A 186 -2.54 19.83 -5.98
N LYS A 187 -1.85 20.80 -5.42
CA LYS A 187 -0.39 20.77 -5.27
C LYS A 187 -0.03 21.03 -3.82
N SER A 188 0.89 20.23 -3.28
CA SER A 188 1.51 20.45 -1.99
C SER A 188 3.02 20.55 -2.17
N ARG A 189 3.63 21.65 -1.71
CA ARG A 189 5.07 21.92 -1.92
C ARG A 189 5.49 21.73 -3.38
N GLY A 190 4.67 22.19 -4.34
CA GLY A 190 4.96 22.07 -5.78
C GLY A 190 4.75 20.66 -6.38
N THR A 191 4.60 19.64 -5.57
CA THR A 191 4.32 18.26 -6.03
C THR A 191 2.84 18.10 -6.36
N PRO A 192 2.48 17.57 -7.55
CA PRO A 192 1.09 17.24 -7.89
C PRO A 192 0.53 16.12 -7.02
N HIS A 193 -0.69 16.30 -6.54
CA HIS A 193 -1.47 15.31 -5.82
C HIS A 193 -2.81 15.12 -6.49
N SER A 194 -3.31 13.91 -6.43
CA SER A 194 -4.66 13.58 -6.90
C SER A 194 -5.34 12.65 -5.90
N MET A 195 -6.63 12.81 -5.75
CA MET A 195 -7.49 11.84 -5.09
C MET A 195 -8.59 11.43 -6.05
N VAL A 196 -8.79 10.14 -6.20
CA VAL A 196 -9.88 9.55 -7.00
C VAL A 196 -10.79 8.75 -6.07
N ILE A 197 -12.09 8.99 -6.17
CA ILE A 197 -13.07 8.45 -5.24
C ILE A 197 -14.15 7.71 -6.01
N GLN A 198 -14.47 6.50 -5.55
CA GLN A 198 -15.62 5.68 -5.99
C GLN A 198 -16.57 5.44 -4.81
N GLY A 199 -17.84 5.13 -5.08
CA GLY A 199 -18.83 4.67 -4.11
C GLY A 199 -19.57 5.77 -3.33
N CYS A 200 -19.32 7.07 -3.61
CA CYS A 200 -20.11 8.17 -3.06
C CYS A 200 -21.52 8.23 -3.67
N LEU A 201 -22.50 8.63 -2.86
CA LEU A 201 -23.87 8.81 -3.31
C LEU A 201 -24.11 10.15 -4.00
N GLN A 202 -23.35 11.18 -3.61
CA GLN A 202 -23.41 12.54 -4.13
C GLN A 202 -22.01 13.04 -4.52
N GLU A 203 -21.94 14.17 -5.21
CA GLU A 203 -20.66 14.83 -5.45
C GLU A 203 -20.00 15.26 -4.12
N VAL A 204 -18.70 14.98 -4.00
CA VAL A 204 -17.90 15.42 -2.85
C VAL A 204 -17.58 16.91 -2.95
N ASP A 205 -17.44 17.57 -1.80
CA ASP A 205 -16.89 18.94 -1.73
C ASP A 205 -15.39 18.91 -2.07
N ARG A 206 -15.10 19.01 -3.35
CA ARG A 206 -13.73 18.97 -3.90
C ARG A 206 -12.84 20.06 -3.37
N GLN A 207 -13.41 21.26 -3.15
CA GLN A 207 -12.65 22.40 -2.66
C GLN A 207 -12.22 22.18 -1.20
N ARG A 208 -13.12 21.69 -0.37
CA ARG A 208 -12.82 21.37 1.04
C ARG A 208 -11.76 20.30 1.12
N LEU A 209 -11.94 19.16 0.42
CA LEU A 209 -10.97 18.06 0.41
C LEU A 209 -9.58 18.52 -0.07
N ALA A 210 -9.51 19.25 -1.18
CA ALA A 210 -8.24 19.75 -1.70
C ALA A 210 -7.55 20.69 -0.71
N THR A 211 -8.31 21.59 -0.06
CA THR A 211 -7.77 22.54 0.93
C THR A 211 -7.23 21.83 2.16
N ASP A 212 -8.00 20.88 2.70
CA ASP A 212 -7.64 20.18 3.93
C ASP A 212 -6.46 19.23 3.72
N LEU A 213 -6.50 18.44 2.64
CA LEU A 213 -5.42 17.53 2.29
C LEU A 213 -4.13 18.24 1.89
N SER A 214 -4.21 19.37 1.18
CA SER A 214 -3.02 20.17 0.86
C SER A 214 -2.30 20.60 2.14
N ALA A 215 -3.04 21.13 3.13
CA ALA A 215 -2.46 21.59 4.39
C ALA A 215 -1.84 20.44 5.20
N ILE A 216 -2.49 19.25 5.21
CA ILE A 216 -1.97 18.05 5.88
C ILE A 216 -0.69 17.57 5.20
N CYS A 217 -0.71 17.39 3.87
CA CYS A 217 0.45 16.94 3.10
C CYS A 217 1.65 17.90 3.26
N GLU A 218 1.43 19.21 3.23
CA GLU A 218 2.49 20.19 3.46
C GLU A 218 3.09 20.07 4.86
N SER A 219 2.25 19.91 5.89
CA SER A 219 2.69 19.73 7.27
C SER A 219 3.52 18.45 7.44
N ILE A 220 3.20 17.37 6.70
CA ILE A 220 3.96 16.11 6.73
C ILE A 220 5.30 16.26 5.99
N VAL A 221 5.34 16.94 4.86
CA VAL A 221 6.63 17.25 4.19
C VAL A 221 7.54 18.03 5.12
N ASP A 222 6.99 19.02 5.85
CA ASP A 222 7.74 19.83 6.82
C ASP A 222 8.26 19.00 8.01
N LEU A 223 7.58 17.94 8.40
CA LEU A 223 8.05 17.04 9.45
C LEU A 223 9.40 16.42 9.10
N PHE A 224 9.54 15.89 7.88
CA PHE A 224 10.75 15.17 7.45
C PHE A 224 11.81 16.09 6.86
N GLU A 225 11.42 17.10 6.11
CA GLU A 225 12.32 17.99 5.40
C GLU A 225 11.77 19.44 5.30
N PRO A 226 11.86 20.24 6.36
CA PRO A 226 11.23 21.57 6.43
C PRO A 226 11.66 22.56 5.33
N LYS A 227 12.83 22.31 4.71
CA LYS A 227 13.37 23.15 3.62
C LYS A 227 13.12 22.58 2.23
N ALA A 228 12.46 21.42 2.13
CA ALA A 228 12.17 20.81 0.84
C ALA A 228 11.22 21.69 0.02
N LYS A 229 11.52 21.81 -1.26
CA LYS A 229 10.61 22.48 -2.23
C LYS A 229 9.60 21.49 -2.82
N GLN A 230 9.83 20.19 -2.69
CA GLN A 230 9.02 19.12 -3.23
C GLN A 230 9.05 17.91 -2.28
N ALA A 231 8.02 17.09 -2.32
CA ALA A 231 8.00 15.78 -1.70
C ALA A 231 8.98 14.80 -2.41
N PRO A 232 9.35 13.66 -1.79
CA PRO A 232 10.32 12.71 -2.36
C PRO A 232 9.80 11.84 -3.51
N PHE A 233 8.70 12.25 -4.12
CA PHE A 233 8.07 11.61 -5.27
C PHE A 233 7.60 12.68 -6.27
N GLN A 234 7.40 12.27 -7.54
CA GLN A 234 6.99 13.21 -8.61
C GLN A 234 5.51 13.57 -8.56
N ARG A 235 4.68 12.69 -8.04
CA ARG A 235 3.23 12.85 -7.83
C ARG A 235 2.77 11.91 -6.72
N TYR A 236 1.58 12.16 -6.16
CA TYR A 236 0.96 11.26 -5.20
C TYR A 236 -0.52 11.02 -5.52
N LEU A 237 -0.98 9.77 -5.37
CA LEU A 237 -2.35 9.38 -5.71
C LEU A 237 -3.03 8.69 -4.51
N PHE A 238 -4.15 9.26 -4.07
CA PHE A 238 -5.05 8.61 -3.12
C PHE A 238 -6.15 7.88 -3.91
N LEU A 239 -6.23 6.56 -3.78
CA LEU A 239 -7.26 5.71 -4.36
C LEU A 239 -8.29 5.40 -3.28
N VAL A 240 -9.48 6.02 -3.33
CA VAL A 240 -10.49 5.92 -2.28
C VAL A 240 -11.68 5.12 -2.75
N ASN A 241 -12.00 4.06 -2.00
CA ASN A 241 -13.25 3.32 -2.13
C ASN A 241 -14.16 3.67 -0.93
N ALA A 242 -15.22 4.42 -1.17
CA ALA A 242 -16.20 4.82 -0.17
C ALA A 242 -17.34 3.78 -0.10
N VAL A 243 -17.49 3.11 1.03
CA VAL A 243 -18.46 2.02 1.24
C VAL A 243 -19.46 2.36 2.33
N LEU A 244 -20.48 1.51 2.53
CA LEU A 244 -21.46 1.69 3.61
C LEU A 244 -20.77 1.57 4.99
N SER A 245 -19.88 0.59 5.15
CA SER A 245 -19.11 0.38 6.37
C SER A 245 -17.77 -0.25 6.02
N GLY A 246 -16.67 0.41 6.37
CA GLY A 246 -15.31 -0.05 6.14
C GLY A 246 -14.27 0.97 6.55
N TYR A 247 -13.10 0.48 6.95
CA TYR A 247 -11.95 1.31 7.32
C TYR A 247 -10.66 0.56 7.01
N GLY A 248 -9.72 1.22 6.40
CA GLY A 248 -8.39 0.68 6.16
C GLY A 248 -7.63 1.45 5.11
N GLY A 249 -6.31 1.34 5.20
CA GLY A 249 -5.38 1.87 4.22
C GLY A 249 -4.34 0.83 3.85
N LEU A 250 -3.66 1.09 2.75
CA LEU A 250 -2.44 0.40 2.35
C LEU A 250 -1.52 1.39 1.67
N GLU A 251 -0.38 1.56 2.26
CA GLU A 251 0.65 2.49 1.83
C GLU A 251 1.47 1.97 0.64
N HIS A 252 1.81 2.88 -0.26
CA HIS A 252 2.71 2.68 -1.39
C HIS A 252 3.70 3.86 -1.49
N ALA A 253 4.75 3.72 -2.29
CA ALA A 253 5.82 4.72 -2.35
C ALA A 253 5.35 6.11 -2.83
N ASP A 254 4.35 6.16 -3.69
CA ASP A 254 3.80 7.39 -4.28
C ASP A 254 2.27 7.35 -4.46
N SER A 255 1.61 6.41 -3.76
CA SER A 255 0.15 6.30 -3.70
C SER A 255 -0.30 5.63 -2.42
N THR A 256 -1.62 5.63 -2.18
CA THR A 256 -2.25 4.83 -1.15
C THR A 256 -3.63 4.37 -1.60
N ALA A 257 -4.02 3.16 -1.20
CA ALA A 257 -5.38 2.67 -1.37
C ALA A 257 -6.14 2.78 -0.04
N LEU A 258 -7.30 3.41 -0.05
CA LEU A 258 -8.10 3.74 1.13
C LEU A 258 -9.50 3.15 1.04
N LEU A 259 -9.97 2.63 2.15
CA LEU A 259 -11.36 2.21 2.38
C LEU A 259 -11.95 3.05 3.52
N CYS A 260 -13.05 3.73 3.28
CA CYS A 260 -13.73 4.54 4.30
C CYS A 260 -15.25 4.44 4.20
N ASN A 261 -15.94 4.84 5.27
CA ASN A 261 -17.37 5.02 5.19
C ASN A 261 -17.71 6.19 4.27
N ARG A 262 -18.74 6.05 3.44
CA ARG A 262 -19.11 7.10 2.49
C ARG A 262 -19.65 8.39 3.15
N ASP A 263 -20.23 8.29 4.35
CA ASP A 263 -20.67 9.42 5.17
C ASP A 263 -19.54 10.14 5.90
N HIS A 264 -18.32 9.59 5.88
CA HIS A 264 -17.10 10.27 6.35
C HIS A 264 -16.58 11.32 5.34
N LEU A 265 -17.06 11.30 4.10
CA LEU A 265 -16.67 12.24 3.07
C LEU A 265 -17.63 13.44 3.02
N PRO A 266 -17.13 14.68 2.84
CA PRO A 266 -17.98 15.84 2.67
C PRO A 266 -18.67 15.78 1.30
N GLN A 267 -20.00 15.58 1.29
CA GLN A 267 -20.82 15.45 0.09
C GLN A 267 -21.81 16.60 0.01
N HIS A 268 -22.04 17.13 -1.18
CA HIS A 268 -23.01 18.22 -1.38
C HIS A 268 -24.44 17.81 -1.02
N GLY A 269 -25.12 18.65 -0.27
CA GLY A 269 -26.51 18.41 0.16
C GLY A 269 -26.68 17.43 1.31
N LEU A 270 -25.59 16.84 1.82
CA LEU A 270 -25.62 15.98 2.99
C LEU A 270 -24.95 16.65 4.20
N PRO A 271 -25.45 16.39 5.44
CA PRO A 271 -24.77 16.89 6.63
C PRO A 271 -23.41 16.23 6.78
N LEU A 272 -22.41 17.01 7.20
CA LEU A 272 -21.08 16.46 7.47
C LEU A 272 -21.08 15.68 8.78
N HIS A 273 -20.57 14.47 8.77
CA HIS A 273 -20.25 13.69 9.95
C HIS A 273 -18.85 14.08 10.46
N GLU A 274 -18.77 15.08 11.35
CA GLU A 274 -17.50 15.72 11.75
C GLU A 274 -16.45 14.72 12.28
N ASP A 275 -16.84 13.79 13.15
CA ASP A 275 -15.94 12.77 13.68
C ASP A 275 -15.49 11.79 12.59
N GLY A 276 -16.38 11.40 11.68
CA GLY A 276 -16.06 10.55 10.54
C GLY A 276 -15.12 11.25 9.56
N TYR A 277 -15.35 12.54 9.28
CA TYR A 277 -14.45 13.32 8.41
C TYR A 277 -13.06 13.47 9.04
N ARG A 278 -12.98 13.73 10.35
CA ARG A 278 -11.71 13.72 11.09
C ARG A 278 -11.01 12.37 10.97
N GLU A 279 -11.73 11.25 11.14
CA GLU A 279 -11.18 9.90 10.98
C GLU A 279 -10.65 9.66 9.57
N PHE A 280 -11.38 10.10 8.53
CA PHE A 280 -10.91 10.03 7.14
C PHE A 280 -9.64 10.85 6.90
N LEU A 281 -9.58 12.08 7.42
CA LEU A 281 -8.38 12.92 7.32
C LEU A 281 -7.20 12.29 8.07
N GLY A 282 -7.44 11.67 9.24
CA GLY A 282 -6.44 10.91 9.99
C GLY A 282 -5.89 9.74 9.18
N LEU A 283 -6.76 8.96 8.52
CA LEU A 283 -6.37 7.88 7.63
C LEU A 283 -5.50 8.38 6.47
N CYS A 284 -5.92 9.47 5.79
CA CYS A 284 -5.11 10.07 4.73
C CYS A 284 -3.74 10.55 5.23
N SER A 285 -3.68 11.11 6.43
CA SER A 285 -2.45 11.56 7.08
C SER A 285 -1.52 10.37 7.39
N HIS A 286 -2.06 9.30 7.96
CA HIS A 286 -1.36 8.06 8.31
C HIS A 286 -0.67 7.45 7.08
N GLU A 287 -1.45 7.19 6.05
CA GLU A 287 -0.96 6.56 4.82
C GLU A 287 0.03 7.47 4.05
N TYR A 288 -0.15 8.79 4.12
CA TYR A 288 0.79 9.71 3.48
C TYR A 288 2.15 9.77 4.22
N ILE A 289 2.17 9.66 5.56
CA ILE A 289 3.41 9.56 6.35
C ILE A 289 4.20 8.32 5.96
N HIS A 290 3.52 7.23 5.63
CA HIS A 290 4.16 6.00 5.19
C HIS A 290 4.98 6.15 3.91
N ALA A 291 4.76 7.17 3.10
CA ALA A 291 5.65 7.47 1.98
C ALA A 291 7.10 7.73 2.43
N TRP A 292 7.33 8.15 3.68
CA TRP A 292 8.64 8.25 4.33
C TRP A 292 8.92 7.07 5.25
N LEU A 293 8.06 6.88 6.29
CA LEU A 293 8.15 5.75 7.22
C LEU A 293 7.58 4.50 6.56
N VAL A 294 8.34 3.48 6.52
CA VAL A 294 8.24 2.16 5.92
C VAL A 294 8.50 2.11 4.40
N LYS A 295 8.12 3.11 3.61
CA LYS A 295 8.38 3.02 2.15
C LYS A 295 9.79 3.49 1.74
N ARG A 296 10.42 4.36 2.52
CA ARG A 296 11.78 4.87 2.27
C ARG A 296 12.71 4.70 3.45
N ILE A 297 12.25 4.95 4.67
CA ILE A 297 12.91 4.54 5.91
C ILE A 297 12.33 3.18 6.25
N GLN A 298 13.09 2.10 6.10
CA GLN A 298 12.59 0.72 6.25
C GLN A 298 13.36 -0.02 7.35
N PRO A 299 12.74 -1.00 8.02
CA PRO A 299 13.51 -1.98 8.77
C PRO A 299 14.50 -2.71 7.85
N LYS A 300 15.71 -2.96 8.32
CA LYS A 300 16.68 -3.75 7.55
C LYS A 300 16.17 -5.16 7.24
N ALA A 301 15.35 -5.71 8.10
CA ALA A 301 14.70 -7.01 7.92
C ALA A 301 13.71 -7.06 6.73
N PHE A 302 13.33 -5.89 6.17
CA PHE A 302 12.45 -5.77 5.01
C PHE A 302 13.21 -5.47 3.71
N GLN A 303 14.54 -5.57 3.71
CA GLN A 303 15.37 -5.27 2.57
C GLN A 303 16.26 -6.45 2.16
N PRO A 304 15.90 -7.19 1.09
CA PRO A 304 14.62 -7.14 0.35
C PRO A 304 13.48 -7.83 1.12
N TYR A 305 12.25 -7.58 0.72
CA TYR A 305 11.12 -8.41 1.16
C TYR A 305 11.23 -9.83 0.59
N ASP A 306 10.99 -10.84 1.44
CA ASP A 306 10.67 -12.18 0.97
C ASP A 306 9.14 -12.35 0.95
N LEU A 307 8.55 -12.35 -0.25
CA LEU A 307 7.11 -12.38 -0.43
C LEU A 307 6.48 -13.78 -0.27
N GLN A 308 7.30 -14.80 0.04
CA GLN A 308 6.83 -16.18 0.25
C GLN A 308 6.67 -16.52 1.74
N VAL A 309 7.36 -15.79 2.63
CA VAL A 309 7.37 -16.05 4.06
C VAL A 309 7.12 -14.80 4.88
N ARG A 310 6.85 -14.97 6.17
CA ARG A 310 6.71 -13.86 7.11
C ARG A 310 8.05 -13.17 7.32
N ASN A 311 8.07 -11.84 7.17
CA ASN A 311 9.26 -11.04 7.46
C ASN A 311 9.12 -10.38 8.84
N HIS A 312 9.88 -10.85 9.81
CA HIS A 312 9.76 -10.40 11.19
C HIS A 312 10.69 -9.21 11.48
N THR A 313 10.15 -8.24 12.20
CA THR A 313 10.92 -7.12 12.79
C THR A 313 10.34 -6.75 14.15
N ARG A 314 11.18 -6.24 15.04
CA ARG A 314 10.75 -5.69 16.34
C ARG A 314 10.43 -4.19 16.28
N LEU A 315 10.44 -3.58 15.08
CA LEU A 315 10.37 -2.14 14.89
C LEU A 315 9.00 -1.63 14.41
N LEU A 316 7.96 -2.48 14.26
CA LEU A 316 6.65 -1.97 13.82
C LEU A 316 6.06 -0.91 14.78
N TRP A 317 6.37 -0.97 16.07
CA TRP A 317 5.98 0.07 17.02
C TRP A 317 6.57 1.45 16.69
N LEU A 318 7.73 1.49 16.03
CA LEU A 318 8.31 2.71 15.48
C LEU A 318 7.61 3.10 14.19
N PHE A 319 7.53 2.17 13.22
CA PHE A 319 7.01 2.48 11.89
C PHE A 319 5.51 2.78 11.88
N GLU A 320 4.73 2.05 12.66
CA GLU A 320 3.28 2.23 12.76
C GLU A 320 2.89 3.14 13.93
N GLY A 321 3.55 2.94 15.07
CA GLY A 321 3.22 3.72 16.27
C GLY A 321 3.61 5.18 16.15
N PHE A 322 4.76 5.52 15.56
CA PHE A 322 5.11 6.92 15.32
C PHE A 322 4.24 7.52 14.21
N THR A 323 3.90 6.74 13.18
CA THR A 323 2.91 7.17 12.19
C THR A 323 1.59 7.50 12.87
N SER A 324 1.09 6.64 13.78
CA SER A 324 -0.14 6.87 14.56
C SER A 324 -0.05 8.01 15.60
N TYR A 325 1.14 8.45 15.96
CA TYR A 325 1.34 9.66 16.74
C TYR A 325 1.26 10.90 15.86
N TYR A 326 1.94 10.83 14.73
CA TYR A 326 2.05 11.98 13.85
C TYR A 326 0.80 12.21 13.00
N ASP A 327 0.05 11.17 12.61
CA ASP A 327 -1.15 11.32 11.79
C ASP A 327 -2.15 12.31 12.41
N ASP A 328 -2.51 12.11 13.68
CA ASP A 328 -3.37 12.99 14.46
C ASP A 328 -2.72 14.35 14.76
N LEU A 329 -1.42 14.36 15.09
CA LEU A 329 -0.68 15.59 15.38
C LEU A 329 -0.58 16.50 14.15
N GLN A 330 -0.48 15.95 12.94
CA GLN A 330 -0.46 16.72 11.71
C GLN A 330 -1.82 17.35 11.40
N LEU A 331 -2.93 16.72 11.79
CA LEU A 331 -4.25 17.36 11.70
C LEU A 331 -4.32 18.62 12.59
N LEU A 332 -3.76 18.54 13.80
CA LEU A 332 -3.66 19.72 14.70
C LEU A 332 -2.72 20.79 14.12
N ARG A 333 -1.53 20.41 13.66
CA ARG A 333 -0.51 21.33 13.11
C ARG A 333 -0.99 22.04 11.87
N SER A 334 -1.71 21.35 10.98
CA SER A 334 -2.33 21.90 9.79
C SER A 334 -3.62 22.67 10.08
N LYS A 335 -4.05 22.75 11.36
CA LYS A 335 -5.27 23.43 11.82
C LYS A 335 -6.57 22.83 11.23
N ARG A 336 -6.56 21.55 10.96
CA ARG A 336 -7.77 20.83 10.52
C ARG A 336 -8.64 20.39 11.70
N ILE A 337 -8.03 20.23 12.88
CA ILE A 337 -8.73 19.95 14.13
C ILE A 337 -8.29 20.93 15.22
N ALA A 338 -9.14 21.13 16.24
CA ALA A 338 -8.82 21.89 17.42
C ALA A 338 -7.97 21.07 18.41
N LEU A 339 -7.29 21.74 19.33
CA LEU A 339 -6.49 21.08 20.37
C LEU A 339 -7.30 20.06 21.19
N GLN A 340 -8.55 20.40 21.56
CA GLN A 340 -9.40 19.49 22.31
C GLN A 340 -9.66 18.20 21.53
N SER A 341 -9.96 18.29 20.23
CA SER A 341 -10.16 17.11 19.38
C SER A 341 -8.91 16.22 19.31
N TYR A 342 -7.71 16.82 19.24
CA TYR A 342 -6.46 16.05 19.32
C TYR A 342 -6.28 15.37 20.69
N LEU A 343 -6.57 16.07 21.79
CA LEU A 343 -6.48 15.49 23.14
C LEU A 343 -7.46 14.33 23.32
N ASP A 344 -8.65 14.39 22.71
CA ASP A 344 -9.63 13.31 22.72
C ASP A 344 -9.09 12.06 22.00
N LEU A 345 -8.37 12.23 20.86
CA LEU A 345 -7.69 11.12 20.15
C LEU A 345 -6.55 10.52 20.99
N VAL A 346 -5.74 11.35 21.64
CA VAL A 346 -4.72 10.88 22.59
C VAL A 346 -5.36 10.10 23.74
N ALA A 347 -6.45 10.61 24.31
CA ALA A 347 -7.19 9.92 25.38
C ALA A 347 -7.78 8.58 24.91
N LYS A 348 -8.24 8.48 23.67
CA LYS A 348 -8.70 7.22 23.06
C LYS A 348 -7.57 6.18 23.03
N ASN A 349 -6.39 6.55 22.52
CA ASN A 349 -5.21 5.67 22.49
C ASN A 349 -4.75 5.28 23.90
N TRP A 350 -4.74 6.23 24.84
CA TRP A 350 -4.42 5.99 26.23
C TRP A 350 -5.35 4.96 26.88
N ASN A 351 -6.66 5.15 26.71
CA ASN A 351 -7.67 4.25 27.23
C ASN A 351 -7.57 2.85 26.58
N MET A 352 -7.31 2.75 25.28
CA MET A 352 -7.11 1.47 24.59
C MET A 352 -5.96 0.68 25.22
N VAL A 353 -4.82 1.32 25.49
CA VAL A 353 -3.67 0.67 26.10
C VAL A 353 -3.93 0.33 27.57
N LEU A 354 -4.55 1.22 28.35
CA LEU A 354 -4.75 1.00 29.80
C LEU A 354 -5.78 -0.08 30.10
N ARG A 355 -6.83 -0.21 29.31
CA ARG A 355 -7.90 -1.21 29.54
C ARG A 355 -7.41 -2.65 29.36
N GLY A 356 -6.48 -2.87 28.43
CA GLY A 356 -5.99 -4.21 28.10
C GLY A 356 -4.89 -4.69 29.07
N PRO A 357 -5.01 -5.87 29.72
CA PRO A 357 -3.94 -6.45 30.52
C PRO A 357 -2.73 -6.89 29.68
N GLY A 358 -2.86 -7.01 28.36
CA GLY A 358 -1.78 -7.34 27.43
C GLY A 358 -0.55 -6.43 27.56
N ARG A 359 -0.75 -5.14 27.96
CA ARG A 359 0.36 -4.20 28.22
C ARG A 359 1.36 -4.66 29.27
N HIS A 360 0.96 -5.56 30.17
CA HIS A 360 1.82 -6.13 31.21
C HIS A 360 2.44 -7.48 30.81
N LYS A 361 1.98 -8.06 29.68
CA LYS A 361 2.41 -9.36 29.21
C LYS A 361 3.33 -9.30 27.99
N GLN A 362 3.19 -8.25 27.20
CA GLN A 362 3.92 -8.10 25.94
C GLN A 362 4.56 -6.71 25.83
N SER A 363 5.83 -6.66 25.44
CA SER A 363 6.49 -5.41 25.05
C SER A 363 6.01 -4.95 23.67
N VAL A 364 6.23 -3.69 23.29
CA VAL A 364 5.93 -3.20 21.95
C VAL A 364 6.81 -3.86 20.87
N ALA A 365 8.04 -4.21 21.23
CA ALA A 365 8.96 -4.92 20.36
C ALA A 365 8.48 -6.35 20.09
N ASP A 366 8.01 -7.07 21.14
CA ASP A 366 7.43 -8.41 20.95
C ASP A 366 6.08 -8.34 20.22
N SER A 367 5.26 -7.31 20.47
CA SER A 367 4.03 -7.09 19.73
C SER A 367 4.30 -6.86 18.23
N SER A 368 5.37 -6.12 17.91
CA SER A 368 5.83 -5.92 16.55
C SER A 368 6.29 -7.23 15.89
N PHE A 369 7.09 -8.02 16.59
CA PHE A 369 7.60 -9.29 16.09
C PHE A 369 6.49 -10.32 15.87
N ASP A 370 5.52 -10.37 16.79
CA ASP A 370 4.37 -11.27 16.77
C ASP A 370 3.20 -10.75 15.92
N ALA A 371 3.35 -9.63 15.19
CA ALA A 371 2.27 -9.00 14.43
C ALA A 371 1.54 -9.99 13.52
N TRP A 372 2.28 -10.82 12.81
CA TRP A 372 1.78 -11.80 11.84
C TRP A 372 0.80 -12.82 12.40
N THR A 373 0.95 -13.20 13.66
CA THR A 373 0.20 -14.32 14.26
C THR A 373 -0.71 -13.91 15.39
N LYS A 374 -0.42 -12.79 16.05
CA LYS A 374 -1.21 -12.35 17.21
C LYS A 374 -2.03 -11.10 16.93
N TYR A 375 -1.46 -10.09 16.26
CA TYR A 375 -2.18 -8.84 16.02
C TYR A 375 -3.11 -8.92 14.80
N TYR A 376 -2.59 -9.46 13.67
CA TYR A 376 -3.37 -9.63 12.44
C TYR A 376 -4.29 -10.86 12.43
N GLN A 377 -4.09 -11.78 13.37
CA GLN A 377 -4.94 -12.96 13.58
C GLN A 377 -5.54 -12.92 14.99
N ALA A 378 -6.25 -11.80 15.27
CA ALA A 378 -6.87 -11.60 16.57
C ALA A 378 -7.96 -12.62 16.84
N ASP A 379 -8.04 -13.06 18.11
CA ASP A 379 -9.06 -13.93 18.66
C ASP A 379 -9.67 -13.33 19.94
N GLU A 380 -10.55 -14.04 20.60
CA GLU A 380 -11.22 -13.61 21.84
C GLU A 380 -10.23 -13.42 23.01
N HIS A 381 -9.06 -14.05 22.97
CA HIS A 381 -7.99 -13.89 23.98
C HIS A 381 -7.10 -12.69 23.73
N THR A 382 -7.04 -12.20 22.51
CA THR A 382 -6.15 -11.10 22.09
C THR A 382 -6.19 -9.89 23.03
N PRO A 383 -7.35 -9.38 23.50
CA PRO A 383 -7.40 -8.25 24.44
C PRO A 383 -6.68 -8.52 25.76
N ASN A 384 -6.54 -9.78 26.17
CA ASN A 384 -5.91 -10.19 27.43
C ASN A 384 -4.41 -10.45 27.30
N ALA A 385 -3.89 -10.67 26.10
CA ALA A 385 -2.54 -11.14 25.85
C ALA A 385 -1.68 -10.19 25.01
N VAL A 386 -2.30 -9.39 24.14
CA VAL A 386 -1.62 -8.57 23.15
C VAL A 386 -1.76 -7.08 23.48
N VAL A 387 -0.72 -6.32 23.24
CA VAL A 387 -0.77 -4.85 23.26
C VAL A 387 -0.66 -4.32 21.84
N SER A 388 -1.46 -3.32 21.47
CA SER A 388 -1.34 -2.66 20.17
C SER A 388 -0.01 -1.93 20.06
N TYR A 389 0.84 -2.33 19.13
CA TYR A 389 2.07 -1.60 18.81
C TYR A 389 1.77 -0.25 18.13
N TYR A 390 0.61 -0.08 17.49
CA TYR A 390 0.11 1.21 17.01
C TYR A 390 -0.17 2.16 18.18
N ALA A 391 -1.14 1.84 19.03
CA ALA A 391 -1.57 2.73 20.10
C ALA A 391 -0.50 2.93 21.19
N LYS A 392 0.16 1.85 21.64
CA LYS A 392 1.22 1.97 22.64
C LYS A 392 2.48 2.62 22.04
N GLY A 393 2.79 2.36 20.78
CA GLY A 393 3.86 3.03 20.03
C GLY A 393 3.61 4.53 19.89
N ALA A 394 2.36 4.94 19.60
CA ALA A 394 1.98 6.36 19.55
C ALA A 394 2.16 7.06 20.90
N LEU A 395 1.80 6.40 22.01
CA LEU A 395 2.02 6.93 23.36
C LEU A 395 3.51 7.02 23.72
N ILE A 396 4.33 6.09 23.27
CA ILE A 396 5.80 6.14 23.43
C ILE A 396 6.35 7.32 22.64
N ALA A 397 5.92 7.52 21.39
CA ALA A 397 6.32 8.66 20.58
C ALA A 397 5.96 10.00 21.24
N LEU A 398 4.72 10.13 21.77
CA LEU A 398 4.29 11.29 22.55
C LEU A 398 5.20 11.51 23.77
N GLY A 399 5.50 10.45 24.54
CA GLY A 399 6.38 10.51 25.71
C GLY A 399 7.78 10.98 25.35
N LEU A 400 8.36 10.44 24.25
CA LEU A 400 9.67 10.85 23.74
C LEU A 400 9.67 12.31 23.26
N ASP A 401 8.64 12.74 22.52
CA ASP A 401 8.52 14.13 22.07
C ASP A 401 8.51 15.10 23.25
N LEU A 402 7.69 14.83 24.26
CA LEU A 402 7.61 15.64 25.47
C LEU A 402 8.93 15.65 26.27
N LEU A 403 9.59 14.49 26.41
CA LEU A 403 10.87 14.37 27.09
C LEU A 403 11.97 15.16 26.39
N ILE A 404 12.09 15.04 25.07
CA ILE A 404 13.06 15.80 24.26
C ILE A 404 12.80 17.30 24.40
N ARG A 405 11.55 17.75 24.34
CA ARG A 405 11.17 19.16 24.52
C ARG A 405 11.57 19.69 25.89
N VAL A 406 11.28 18.96 26.96
CA VAL A 406 11.64 19.37 28.33
C VAL A 406 13.16 19.45 28.50
N GLN A 407 13.88 18.40 28.12
CA GLN A 407 15.36 18.35 28.29
C GLN A 407 16.09 19.38 27.44
N THR A 408 15.56 19.70 26.27
CA THR A 408 16.18 20.69 25.37
C THR A 408 15.64 22.11 25.56
N ARG A 409 14.75 22.37 26.54
CA ARG A 409 14.07 23.65 26.74
C ARG A 409 13.36 24.10 25.46
N GLN A 410 12.58 23.22 24.88
CA GLN A 410 11.79 23.41 23.62
C GLN A 410 12.63 23.66 22.35
N ARG A 411 13.95 23.45 22.38
CA ARG A 411 14.82 23.66 21.20
C ARG A 411 14.76 22.50 20.20
N LYS A 412 14.41 21.30 20.65
CA LYS A 412 14.27 20.09 19.84
C LYS A 412 12.96 19.39 20.19
N SER A 413 12.51 18.55 19.29
CA SER A 413 11.34 17.69 19.43
C SER A 413 11.63 16.34 18.76
N LEU A 414 10.67 15.43 18.78
CA LEU A 414 10.75 14.18 18.05
C LEU A 414 10.92 14.40 16.53
N ASP A 415 10.44 15.55 15.98
CA ASP A 415 10.68 15.93 14.58
C ASP A 415 12.18 15.94 14.23
N THR A 416 13.06 16.32 15.18
CA THR A 416 14.51 16.30 14.95
C THR A 416 15.02 14.87 14.72
N VAL A 417 14.44 13.90 15.40
CA VAL A 417 14.76 12.47 15.23
C VAL A 417 14.23 11.98 13.87
N MET A 418 12.99 12.38 13.50
CA MET A 418 12.42 12.02 12.19
C MET A 418 13.23 12.57 11.02
N GLN A 419 13.71 13.82 11.14
CA GLN A 419 14.59 14.44 10.14
C GLN A 419 15.96 13.73 10.05
N LEU A 420 16.50 13.27 11.18
CA LEU A 420 17.73 12.51 11.21
C LEU A 420 17.54 11.13 10.55
N LEU A 421 16.47 10.40 10.90
CA LEU A 421 16.11 9.13 10.24
C LEU A 421 15.96 9.30 8.73
N TRP A 422 15.30 10.38 8.31
CA TRP A 422 15.17 10.70 6.89
C TRP A 422 16.53 10.92 6.21
N ALA A 423 17.41 11.68 6.83
CA ALA A 423 18.72 11.99 6.29
C ALA A 423 19.65 10.76 6.23
N THR A 424 19.57 9.87 7.23
CA THR A 424 20.51 8.74 7.39
C THR A 424 20.00 7.43 6.78
N HIS A 425 18.69 7.23 6.73
CA HIS A 425 18.08 5.99 6.25
C HIS A 425 17.19 6.20 5.02
N GLY A 426 16.34 7.24 5.03
CA GLY A 426 15.41 7.47 3.92
C GLY A 426 16.11 7.91 2.62
N LYS A 427 17.01 8.88 2.68
CA LYS A 427 17.74 9.39 1.52
C LYS A 427 18.82 8.40 1.04
N THR A 428 19.40 7.63 1.92
CA THR A 428 20.46 6.65 1.62
C THR A 428 19.88 5.30 1.22
N GLN A 429 18.61 5.05 1.52
CA GLN A 429 17.94 3.76 1.38
C GLN A 429 18.61 2.64 2.19
N GLU A 430 19.35 2.99 3.24
CA GLU A 430 19.96 2.03 4.16
C GLU A 430 18.93 1.61 5.21
N GLY A 431 18.63 0.32 5.30
CA GLY A 431 17.66 -0.22 6.26
C GLY A 431 18.06 0.03 7.71
N LEU A 432 17.10 0.40 8.55
CA LEU A 432 17.28 0.59 9.99
C LEU A 432 17.46 -0.76 10.68
N ALA A 433 18.59 -0.96 11.36
CA ALA A 433 18.84 -2.16 12.15
C ALA A 433 17.89 -2.24 13.36
N GLU A 434 17.66 -3.44 13.89
CA GLU A 434 16.74 -3.69 15.01
C GLU A 434 17.06 -2.87 16.28
N ASP A 435 18.34 -2.56 16.52
CA ASP A 435 18.85 -1.69 17.58
C ASP A 435 19.20 -0.27 17.09
N GLY A 436 18.90 0.03 15.84
CA GLY A 436 19.31 1.28 15.19
C GLY A 436 18.66 2.52 15.78
N PHE A 437 17.39 2.41 16.19
CA PHE A 437 16.68 3.53 16.80
C PHE A 437 17.21 3.92 18.17
N GLU A 438 17.66 2.95 18.97
CA GLU A 438 18.25 3.20 20.31
C GLU A 438 19.58 3.97 20.25
N ARG A 439 20.24 3.97 19.09
CA ARG A 439 21.53 4.66 18.86
C ARG A 439 21.36 6.11 18.39
N ILE A 440 20.14 6.51 18.03
CA ILE A 440 19.77 7.85 17.57
C ILE A 440 19.34 8.73 18.74
#